data_bfcb6ee88363fe0d0312d0b392f985cd
#
_entry.id   bfcb6ee88363fe0d0312d0b392f985cd
#
_cell.length_a   1.000
_cell.length_b   1.000
_cell.length_c   1.000
_cell.angle_alpha   90.00
_cell.angle_beta   90.00
_cell.angle_gamma   90.00
#
_symmetry.space_group_name_H-M   'P 1'
#
loop_
_entity.id
_entity.type
_entity.pdbx_description
1 polymer ?
#
loop_
_entity_poly.entity_id
_entity_poly.type
_entity_poly.pdbx_seq_one_letter_code
_entity_poly.pdbx_strand_id
1 'polypeptide(L)'
;MGWVGRRLAAREERVLRLMEGLEGFPERIGPVAVGGVPAPNGVAHRWIEGRTFAPWLKVDDEFFPRLSGMLAALHSRDVAYVDFAKWENILVGDDGRPHLIDFQIHFLLPGGWPGRLLRRFLVSLQESDRHHLLRHWSRARPDQLTAADRELALYRPLILKAADGLGPPLRALRRALLRLGGVKA
;
A
#
# COMPACT_ATOMS: atom_id res chain seq x y z
N MET A 1 16.13 17.80 -6.96
CA MET A 1 15.09 16.87 -6.46
C MET A 1 14.61 15.81 -7.47
N GLY A 2 14.97 15.86 -8.73
CA GLY A 2 14.50 14.93 -9.78
C GLY A 2 14.85 13.44 -9.60
N TRP A 3 15.92 13.09 -8.89
CA TRP A 3 16.33 11.70 -8.69
C TRP A 3 15.45 10.92 -7.70
N VAL A 4 14.92 11.59 -6.69
CA VAL A 4 13.98 10.95 -5.71
C VAL A 4 12.68 10.60 -6.42
N GLY A 5 12.11 11.54 -7.20
CA GLY A 5 10.90 11.30 -7.98
C GLY A 5 11.08 10.14 -8.97
N ARG A 6 12.21 10.08 -9.68
CA ARG A 6 12.52 8.95 -10.59
C ARG A 6 12.59 7.60 -9.85
N ARG A 7 13.20 7.56 -8.65
CA ARG A 7 13.25 6.33 -7.87
C ARG A 7 11.88 5.88 -7.40
N LEU A 8 11.04 6.81 -6.93
CA LEU A 8 9.67 6.49 -6.50
C LEU A 8 8.84 5.98 -7.66
N ALA A 9 8.88 6.67 -8.81
CA ALA A 9 8.19 6.24 -10.03
C ALA A 9 8.66 4.86 -10.50
N ALA A 10 9.98 4.61 -10.54
CA ALA A 10 10.52 3.31 -10.93
C ALA A 10 10.13 2.17 -9.96
N ARG A 11 10.00 2.47 -8.67
CA ARG A 11 9.52 1.50 -7.66
C ARG A 11 8.06 1.16 -7.90
N GLU A 12 7.22 2.16 -8.03
CA GLU A 12 5.79 2.02 -8.30
C GLU A 12 5.56 1.25 -9.61
N GLU A 13 6.21 1.65 -10.68
CA GLU A 13 6.14 0.97 -11.99
C GLU A 13 6.53 -0.51 -11.89
N ARG A 14 7.56 -0.84 -11.09
CA ARG A 14 8.00 -2.22 -10.91
C ARG A 14 6.92 -3.09 -10.26
N VAL A 15 6.22 -2.57 -9.25
CA VAL A 15 5.13 -3.31 -8.60
C VAL A 15 3.93 -3.41 -9.52
N LEU A 16 3.54 -2.34 -10.20
CA LEU A 16 2.44 -2.37 -11.17
C LEU A 16 2.68 -3.40 -12.28
N ARG A 17 3.92 -3.56 -12.75
CA ARG A 17 4.28 -4.64 -13.70
C ARG A 17 4.10 -6.05 -13.11
N LEU A 18 4.43 -6.24 -11.82
CA LEU A 18 4.23 -7.53 -11.15
C LEU A 18 2.75 -7.87 -10.96
N MET A 19 1.89 -6.87 -10.93
CA MET A 19 0.43 -6.99 -10.77
C MET A 19 -0.32 -6.90 -12.10
N GLU A 20 0.39 -6.77 -13.22
CA GLU A 20 -0.23 -6.64 -14.55
C GLU A 20 -1.18 -7.80 -14.84
N GLY A 21 -2.39 -7.48 -15.29
CA GLY A 21 -3.45 -8.46 -15.58
C GLY A 21 -4.21 -8.97 -14.36
N LEU A 22 -3.87 -8.53 -13.15
CA LEU A 22 -4.65 -8.88 -11.95
C LEU A 22 -5.74 -7.86 -11.70
N GLU A 23 -6.92 -8.36 -11.33
CA GLU A 23 -8.07 -7.54 -11.00
C GLU A 23 -7.83 -6.71 -9.74
N GLY A 24 -8.34 -5.46 -9.72
CA GLY A 24 -8.24 -4.56 -8.59
C GLY A 24 -6.95 -3.73 -8.51
N PHE A 25 -5.98 -3.98 -9.41
CA PHE A 25 -4.76 -3.20 -9.49
C PHE A 25 -4.81 -2.20 -10.66
N PRO A 26 -4.16 -1.02 -10.56
CA PRO A 26 -4.12 -0.06 -11.64
C PRO A 26 -3.44 -0.62 -12.88
N GLU A 27 -4.11 -0.54 -14.01
CA GLU A 27 -3.55 -0.94 -15.30
C GLU A 27 -2.53 0.09 -15.77
N ARG A 28 -1.29 -0.33 -15.94
CA ARG A 28 -0.20 0.53 -16.39
C ARG A 28 -0.37 0.92 -17.87
N ILE A 29 -0.28 2.20 -18.17
CA ILE A 29 -0.41 2.70 -19.56
C ILE A 29 0.95 2.73 -20.28
N GLY A 30 2.05 2.95 -19.56
CA GLY A 30 3.38 3.01 -20.14
C GLY A 30 4.17 4.27 -19.76
N PRO A 31 5.21 4.63 -20.52
CA PRO A 31 6.04 5.78 -20.20
C PRO A 31 5.27 7.10 -20.33
N VAL A 32 5.58 8.03 -19.43
CA VAL A 32 4.95 9.35 -19.36
C VAL A 32 5.77 10.35 -20.15
N ALA A 33 5.10 11.18 -20.96
CA ALA A 33 5.67 12.36 -21.59
C ALA A 33 4.74 13.56 -21.39
N VAL A 34 5.33 14.73 -21.19
CA VAL A 34 4.60 15.99 -21.06
C VAL A 34 5.08 16.94 -22.15
N GLY A 35 4.18 17.37 -23.05
CA GLY A 35 4.54 18.20 -24.20
C GLY A 35 5.58 17.53 -25.13
N GLY A 36 5.55 16.19 -25.25
CA GLY A 36 6.52 15.43 -26.06
C GLY A 36 7.87 15.16 -25.37
N VAL A 37 8.09 15.67 -24.15
CA VAL A 37 9.33 15.46 -23.39
C VAL A 37 9.12 14.32 -22.39
N PRO A 38 10.01 13.29 -22.37
CA PRO A 38 9.92 12.20 -21.41
C PRO A 38 9.93 12.68 -19.96
N ALA A 39 8.98 12.22 -19.15
CA ALA A 39 8.86 12.53 -17.72
C ALA A 39 9.16 11.29 -16.86
N PRO A 40 10.44 10.93 -16.65
CA PRO A 40 10.84 9.67 -15.99
C PRO A 40 10.55 9.63 -14.49
N ASN A 41 10.00 10.69 -13.92
CA ASN A 41 9.53 10.81 -12.54
C ASN A 41 8.01 10.67 -12.40
N GLY A 42 7.30 10.31 -13.49
CA GLY A 42 5.88 10.02 -13.52
C GLY A 42 5.59 8.55 -13.81
N VAL A 43 4.50 8.04 -13.27
CA VAL A 43 3.88 6.76 -13.62
C VAL A 43 2.48 7.06 -14.12
N ALA A 44 2.08 6.44 -15.23
CA ALA A 44 0.73 6.55 -15.75
C ALA A 44 0.03 5.19 -15.68
N HIS A 45 -1.17 5.23 -15.17
CA HIS A 45 -2.08 4.08 -15.15
C HIS A 45 -3.48 4.51 -15.58
N ARG A 46 -4.30 3.56 -15.99
CA ARG A 46 -5.70 3.83 -16.33
C ARG A 46 -6.41 4.41 -15.11
N TRP A 47 -7.21 5.44 -15.36
CA TRP A 47 -8.08 6.00 -14.33
C TRP A 47 -9.09 4.95 -13.88
N ILE A 48 -9.30 4.86 -12.57
CA ILE A 48 -10.28 3.96 -11.96
C ILE A 48 -11.45 4.82 -11.49
N GLU A 49 -12.61 4.63 -12.10
CA GLU A 49 -13.84 5.28 -11.68
C GLU A 49 -14.32 4.67 -10.36
N GLY A 50 -14.69 5.53 -9.41
CA GLY A 50 -15.10 5.08 -8.10
C GLY A 50 -14.87 6.14 -7.03
N ARG A 51 -14.99 5.73 -5.79
CA ARG A 51 -14.82 6.58 -4.61
C ARG A 51 -13.86 5.96 -3.61
N THR A 52 -13.17 6.79 -2.86
CA THR A 52 -12.32 6.33 -1.76
C THR A 52 -13.13 5.54 -0.73
N PHE A 53 -12.60 4.39 -0.34
CA PHE A 53 -13.18 3.61 0.75
C PHE A 53 -13.13 4.40 2.07
N ALA A 54 -14.17 4.23 2.87
CA ALA A 54 -14.22 4.71 4.25
C ALA A 54 -14.97 3.68 5.12
N PRO A 55 -14.62 3.54 6.41
CA PRO A 55 -15.22 2.51 7.28
C PRO A 55 -16.74 2.57 7.43
N TRP A 56 -17.34 3.73 7.16
CA TRP A 56 -18.80 3.94 7.20
C TRP A 56 -19.46 3.73 5.83
N LEU A 57 -18.67 3.43 4.79
CA LEU A 57 -19.21 3.19 3.46
C LEU A 57 -19.78 1.77 3.38
N LYS A 58 -21.02 1.68 2.91
CA LYS A 58 -21.64 0.38 2.66
C LYS A 58 -20.98 -0.28 1.45
N VAL A 59 -20.42 -1.48 1.66
CA VAL A 59 -19.82 -2.33 0.63
C VAL A 59 -20.53 -3.68 0.60
N ASP A 60 -20.43 -4.40 -0.51
CA ASP A 60 -21.03 -5.73 -0.68
C ASP A 60 -20.29 -6.81 0.12
N ASP A 61 -20.81 -8.03 0.09
CA ASP A 61 -20.27 -9.16 0.86
C ASP A 61 -18.93 -9.65 0.32
N GLU A 62 -18.66 -9.44 -0.95
CA GLU A 62 -17.45 -9.87 -1.65
C GLU A 62 -16.30 -8.86 -1.57
N PHE A 63 -16.56 -7.62 -1.13
CA PHE A 63 -15.56 -6.57 -1.12
C PHE A 63 -14.30 -6.95 -0.34
N PHE A 64 -14.44 -7.34 0.90
CA PHE A 64 -13.29 -7.70 1.74
C PHE A 64 -12.66 -9.05 1.38
N PRO A 65 -13.41 -10.11 1.00
CA PRO A 65 -12.84 -11.32 0.41
C PRO A 65 -11.94 -11.01 -0.81
N ARG A 66 -12.40 -10.17 -1.74
CA ARG A 66 -11.60 -9.74 -2.91
C ARG A 66 -10.38 -8.93 -2.49
N LEU A 67 -10.53 -7.96 -1.59
CA LEU A 67 -9.42 -7.16 -1.06
C LEU A 67 -8.36 -8.04 -0.37
N SER A 68 -8.80 -9.07 0.36
CA SER A 68 -7.91 -10.09 0.94
C SER A 68 -7.16 -10.89 -0.13
N GLY A 69 -7.84 -11.28 -1.20
CA GLY A 69 -7.23 -11.95 -2.35
C GLY A 69 -6.16 -11.10 -3.05
N MET A 70 -6.44 -9.80 -3.22
CA MET A 70 -5.47 -8.84 -3.77
C MET A 70 -4.21 -8.74 -2.90
N LEU A 71 -4.40 -8.65 -1.58
CA LEU A 71 -3.28 -8.62 -0.64
C LEU A 71 -2.48 -9.92 -0.67
N ALA A 72 -3.14 -11.07 -0.76
CA ALA A 72 -2.47 -12.37 -0.92
C ALA A 72 -1.67 -12.44 -2.23
N ALA A 73 -2.19 -11.87 -3.32
CA ALA A 73 -1.50 -11.79 -4.61
C ALA A 73 -0.22 -10.94 -4.54
N LEU A 74 -0.20 -9.83 -3.79
CA LEU A 74 1.00 -9.05 -3.49
C LEU A 74 2.00 -9.86 -2.67
N HIS A 75 1.53 -10.46 -1.58
CA HIS A 75 2.36 -11.20 -0.65
C HIS A 75 3.03 -12.43 -1.30
N SER A 76 2.32 -13.13 -2.20
CA SER A 76 2.87 -14.28 -2.95
C SER A 76 3.97 -13.90 -3.94
N ARG A 77 4.09 -12.60 -4.27
CA ARG A 77 5.14 -12.03 -5.12
C ARG A 77 6.24 -11.33 -4.34
N ASP A 78 6.37 -11.67 -3.07
CA ASP A 78 7.35 -11.09 -2.15
C ASP A 78 7.22 -9.55 -2.01
N VAL A 79 6.00 -9.03 -2.13
CA VAL A 79 5.67 -7.61 -1.91
C VAL A 79 4.91 -7.44 -0.61
N ALA A 80 5.26 -6.44 0.21
CA ALA A 80 4.39 -5.90 1.25
C ALA A 80 3.94 -4.50 0.84
N TYR A 81 2.66 -4.22 0.98
CA TYR A 81 2.06 -2.96 0.56
C TYR A 81 2.46 -1.79 1.48
N VAL A 82 2.58 -2.05 2.78
CA VAL A 82 3.07 -1.15 3.85
C VAL A 82 2.10 -0.02 4.19
N ASP A 83 1.53 0.67 3.20
CA ASP A 83 0.66 1.84 3.40
C ASP A 83 -0.85 1.48 3.52
N PHE A 84 -1.14 0.24 3.89
CA PHE A 84 -2.50 -0.31 4.04
C PHE A 84 -3.27 0.28 5.23
N ALA A 85 -2.58 1.00 6.14
CA ALA A 85 -3.22 1.72 7.23
C ALA A 85 -4.14 2.84 6.74
N LYS A 86 -3.86 3.40 5.56
CA LYS A 86 -4.62 4.47 4.93
C LYS A 86 -5.76 3.87 4.11
N TRP A 87 -6.98 4.07 4.54
CA TRP A 87 -8.16 3.65 3.77
C TRP A 87 -8.30 4.42 2.45
N GLU A 88 -7.68 5.61 2.35
CA GLU A 88 -7.67 6.45 1.15
C GLU A 88 -6.97 5.77 -0.04
N ASN A 89 -6.13 4.78 0.24
CA ASN A 89 -5.44 3.97 -0.77
C ASN A 89 -6.30 2.81 -1.28
N ILE A 90 -7.51 2.67 -0.78
CA ILE A 90 -8.50 1.68 -1.22
C ILE A 90 -9.62 2.44 -1.91
N LEU A 91 -9.94 2.09 -3.15
CA LEU A 91 -11.11 2.60 -3.86
C LEU A 91 -12.20 1.55 -3.88
N VAL A 92 -13.45 2.01 -3.84
CA VAL A 92 -14.64 1.26 -4.21
C VAL A 92 -14.98 1.69 -5.62
N GLY A 93 -14.73 0.82 -6.59
CA GLY A 93 -15.08 1.09 -7.99
C GLY A 93 -16.59 1.28 -8.17
N ASP A 94 -17.01 1.86 -9.30
CA ASP A 94 -18.43 2.01 -9.62
C ASP A 94 -19.15 0.66 -9.77
N ASP A 95 -18.37 -0.41 -10.02
CA ASP A 95 -18.84 -1.81 -10.01
C ASP A 95 -18.91 -2.42 -8.58
N GLY A 96 -18.61 -1.65 -7.54
CA GLY A 96 -18.58 -2.08 -6.15
C GLY A 96 -17.31 -2.84 -5.72
N ARG A 97 -16.37 -3.08 -6.63
CA ARG A 97 -15.16 -3.87 -6.35
C ARG A 97 -14.07 -3.03 -5.69
N PRO A 98 -13.20 -3.65 -4.85
CA PRO A 98 -12.05 -2.97 -4.30
C PRO A 98 -10.94 -2.78 -5.34
N HIS A 99 -10.27 -1.63 -5.26
CA HIS A 99 -9.03 -1.36 -5.97
C HIS A 99 -7.99 -0.80 -5.01
N LEU A 100 -6.74 -1.26 -5.14
CA LEU A 100 -5.59 -0.72 -4.41
C LEU A 100 -4.84 0.25 -5.29
N ILE A 101 -4.54 1.44 -4.76
CA ILE A 101 -3.82 2.51 -5.45
C ILE A 101 -2.61 2.96 -4.62
N ASP A 102 -1.77 3.84 -5.17
CA ASP A 102 -0.59 4.42 -4.50
C ASP A 102 0.42 3.39 -4.01
N PHE A 103 1.20 2.83 -4.96
CA PHE A 103 2.27 1.88 -4.67
C PHE A 103 3.63 2.52 -4.44
N GLN A 104 3.72 3.83 -4.14
CA GLN A 104 4.99 4.52 -3.95
C GLN A 104 5.72 4.03 -2.70
N ILE A 105 4.98 3.70 -1.64
CA ILE A 105 5.53 3.18 -0.38
C ILE A 105 5.17 1.69 -0.27
N HIS A 106 6.08 0.85 -0.75
CA HIS A 106 5.97 -0.61 -0.61
C HIS A 106 7.33 -1.20 -0.28
N PHE A 107 7.37 -2.44 0.15
CA PHE A 107 8.58 -3.23 0.26
C PHE A 107 8.50 -4.43 -0.70
N LEU A 108 9.42 -4.44 -1.66
CA LEU A 108 9.64 -5.58 -2.56
C LEU A 108 10.94 -6.23 -2.18
N LEU A 109 10.92 -7.54 -1.92
CA LEU A 109 12.12 -8.29 -1.60
C LEU A 109 13.10 -8.22 -2.78
N PRO A 110 14.37 -7.83 -2.56
CA PRO A 110 15.36 -7.81 -3.65
C PRO A 110 15.52 -9.19 -4.27
N GLY A 111 15.63 -9.25 -5.60
CA GLY A 111 15.97 -10.48 -6.31
C GLY A 111 17.37 -11.00 -5.92
N GLY A 112 17.62 -12.28 -6.18
CA GLY A 112 18.85 -12.96 -5.78
C GLY A 112 18.64 -13.78 -4.51
N TRP A 113 19.69 -13.93 -3.69
CA TRP A 113 19.57 -14.59 -2.39
C TRP A 113 19.34 -13.57 -1.28
N PRO A 114 18.09 -13.22 -0.95
CA PRO A 114 17.79 -12.33 0.16
C PRO A 114 18.15 -13.04 1.45
N GLY A 115 18.95 -12.40 2.30
CA GLY A 115 19.31 -12.95 3.60
C GLY A 115 18.06 -13.24 4.45
N ARG A 116 18.18 -14.19 5.38
CA ARG A 116 17.09 -14.58 6.31
C ARG A 116 16.46 -13.39 7.02
N LEU A 117 17.25 -12.36 7.30
CA LEU A 117 16.79 -11.14 7.97
C LEU A 117 15.81 -10.34 7.11
N LEU A 118 16.09 -10.17 5.81
CA LEU A 118 15.20 -9.45 4.89
C LEU A 118 13.88 -10.20 4.68
N ARG A 119 13.91 -11.54 4.64
CA ARG A 119 12.68 -12.34 4.59
C ARG A 119 11.84 -12.20 5.85
N ARG A 120 12.45 -12.23 7.03
CA ARG A 120 11.75 -11.99 8.30
C ARG A 120 11.14 -10.59 8.34
N PHE A 121 11.87 -9.60 7.84
CA PHE A 121 11.37 -8.23 7.75
C PHE A 121 10.17 -8.12 6.80
N LEU A 122 10.26 -8.74 5.61
CA LEU A 122 9.12 -8.83 4.68
C LEU A 122 7.90 -9.46 5.35
N VAL A 123 8.06 -10.61 6.01
CA VAL A 123 6.96 -11.31 6.69
C VAL A 123 6.31 -10.41 7.74
N SER A 124 7.11 -9.70 8.54
CA SER A 124 6.56 -8.75 9.55
C SER A 124 5.79 -7.59 8.92
N LEU A 125 6.21 -7.10 7.75
CA LEU A 125 5.47 -6.09 7.00
C LEU A 125 4.16 -6.66 6.43
N GLN A 126 4.18 -7.88 5.90
CA GLN A 126 2.99 -8.58 5.41
C GLN A 126 1.98 -8.88 6.54
N GLU A 127 2.46 -9.20 7.74
CA GLU A 127 1.62 -9.31 8.94
C GLU A 127 0.97 -7.97 9.30
N SER A 128 1.71 -6.87 9.17
CA SER A 128 1.17 -5.52 9.35
C SER A 128 0.07 -5.20 8.34
N ASP A 129 0.26 -5.55 7.06
CA ASP A 129 -0.76 -5.37 6.02
C ASP A 129 -2.04 -6.14 6.36
N ARG A 130 -1.92 -7.44 6.77
CA ARG A 130 -3.07 -8.26 7.19
C ARG A 130 -3.79 -7.68 8.41
N HIS A 131 -3.04 -7.18 9.38
CA HIS A 131 -3.62 -6.50 10.54
C HIS A 131 -4.46 -5.29 10.13
N HIS A 132 -3.95 -4.45 9.22
CA HIS A 132 -4.70 -3.29 8.73
C HIS A 132 -5.93 -3.70 7.92
N LEU A 133 -5.84 -4.75 7.10
CA LEU A 133 -7.00 -5.34 6.40
C LEU A 133 -8.10 -5.73 7.39
N LEU A 134 -7.76 -6.52 8.42
CA LEU A 134 -8.71 -6.95 9.44
C LEU A 134 -9.31 -5.77 10.22
N ARG A 135 -8.52 -4.72 10.48
CA ARG A 135 -9.02 -3.48 11.10
C ARG A 135 -10.04 -2.74 10.23
N HIS A 136 -9.79 -2.65 8.94
CA HIS A 136 -10.76 -2.05 8.01
C HIS A 136 -12.02 -2.90 7.93
N TRP A 137 -11.86 -4.21 7.80
CA TRP A 137 -12.95 -5.18 7.75
C TRP A 137 -13.81 -5.15 9.01
N SER A 138 -13.19 -5.19 10.19
CA SER A 138 -13.91 -5.17 11.47
C SER A 138 -14.69 -3.88 11.73
N ARG A 139 -14.30 -2.78 11.10
CA ARG A 139 -15.01 -1.50 11.21
C ARG A 139 -16.17 -1.38 10.24
N ALA A 140 -16.00 -1.88 9.01
CA ALA A 140 -17.00 -1.74 7.95
C ALA A 140 -18.01 -2.90 7.94
N ARG A 141 -17.54 -4.14 8.14
CA ARG A 141 -18.36 -5.37 8.08
C ARG A 141 -17.98 -6.34 9.21
N PRO A 142 -18.24 -5.95 10.47
CA PRO A 142 -17.96 -6.83 11.63
C PRO A 142 -18.80 -8.12 11.60
N ASP A 143 -19.92 -8.12 10.88
CA ASP A 143 -20.80 -9.27 10.68
C ASP A 143 -20.13 -10.44 9.95
N GLN A 144 -19.14 -10.16 9.10
CA GLN A 144 -18.42 -11.17 8.32
C GLN A 144 -17.24 -11.83 9.05
N LEU A 145 -16.81 -11.28 10.18
CA LEU A 145 -15.63 -11.75 10.90
C LEU A 145 -15.99 -12.72 12.04
N THR A 146 -15.20 -13.79 12.16
CA THR A 146 -15.26 -14.67 13.32
C THR A 146 -14.77 -13.96 14.60
N ALA A 147 -15.01 -14.54 15.76
CA ALA A 147 -14.46 -14.02 17.02
C ALA A 147 -12.93 -13.96 16.99
N ALA A 148 -12.28 -14.99 16.42
CA ALA A 148 -10.82 -15.04 16.27
C ALA A 148 -10.29 -13.94 15.36
N ASP A 149 -10.96 -13.65 14.23
CA ASP A 149 -10.54 -12.57 13.31
C ASP A 149 -10.65 -11.19 13.97
N ARG A 150 -11.69 -10.97 14.78
CA ARG A 150 -11.86 -9.74 15.54
C ARG A 150 -10.76 -9.56 16.60
N GLU A 151 -10.36 -10.65 17.26
CA GLU A 151 -9.25 -10.64 18.21
C GLU A 151 -7.93 -10.33 17.49
N LEU A 152 -7.68 -10.95 16.34
CA LEU A 152 -6.52 -10.65 15.49
C LEU A 152 -6.52 -9.20 14.99
N ALA A 153 -7.69 -8.61 14.72
CA ALA A 153 -7.79 -7.20 14.35
C ALA A 153 -7.38 -6.25 15.50
N LEU A 154 -7.50 -6.68 16.75
CA LEU A 154 -7.05 -5.95 17.92
C LEU A 154 -5.57 -6.19 18.23
N TYR A 155 -5.05 -7.37 17.86
CA TYR A 155 -3.63 -7.70 18.06
C TYR A 155 -2.75 -6.83 17.16
N ARG A 156 -1.83 -6.09 17.77
CA ARG A 156 -0.94 -5.18 17.06
C ARG A 156 0.42 -5.83 16.80
N PRO A 157 0.82 -6.04 15.53
CA PRO A 157 2.11 -6.60 15.16
C PRO A 157 3.29 -5.85 15.80
N LEU A 158 4.36 -6.58 16.13
CA LEU A 158 5.55 -6.01 16.79
C LEU A 158 6.20 -4.89 15.97
N ILE A 159 6.19 -5.00 14.64
CA ILE A 159 6.74 -3.97 13.75
C ILE A 159 6.00 -2.64 13.89
N LEU A 160 4.68 -2.66 14.10
CA LEU A 160 3.90 -1.44 14.33
C LEU A 160 4.19 -0.84 15.71
N LYS A 161 4.40 -1.69 16.72
CA LYS A 161 4.81 -1.24 18.06
C LYS A 161 6.20 -0.59 18.02
N ALA A 162 7.14 -1.18 17.27
CA ALA A 162 8.48 -0.61 17.06
C ALA A 162 8.43 0.71 16.28
N ALA A 163 7.57 0.79 15.25
CA ALA A 163 7.41 2.01 14.46
C ALA A 163 6.87 3.18 15.28
N ASP A 164 6.02 2.94 16.29
CA ASP A 164 5.54 3.99 17.18
C ASP A 164 6.67 4.61 18.00
N GLY A 165 7.59 3.80 18.49
CA GLY A 165 8.75 4.28 19.22
C GLY A 165 9.71 5.10 18.35
N LEU A 166 9.86 4.73 17.07
CA LEU A 166 10.73 5.40 16.11
C LEU A 166 10.05 6.58 15.39
N GLY A 167 8.73 6.56 15.30
CA GLY A 167 7.95 7.56 14.57
C GLY A 167 8.17 9.00 15.03
N PRO A 168 8.13 9.33 16.33
CA PRO A 168 8.38 10.68 16.81
C PRO A 168 9.77 11.21 16.47
N PRO A 169 10.88 10.49 16.71
CA PRO A 169 12.22 10.97 16.36
C PRO A 169 12.42 11.10 14.85
N LEU A 170 11.87 10.19 14.03
CA LEU A 170 11.95 10.29 12.56
C LEU A 170 11.17 11.49 12.02
N ARG A 171 9.98 11.78 12.56
CA ARG A 171 9.23 12.99 12.21
C ARG A 171 9.94 14.27 12.64
N ALA A 172 10.60 14.25 13.80
CA ALA A 172 11.41 15.38 14.27
C ALA A 172 12.62 15.60 13.37
N LEU A 173 13.34 14.55 13.00
CA LEU A 173 14.47 14.59 12.06
C LEU A 173 14.03 15.12 10.69
N ARG A 174 12.92 14.58 10.14
CA ARG A 174 12.37 15.07 8.86
C ARG A 174 12.05 16.56 8.92
N ARG A 175 11.40 17.04 10.00
CA ARG A 175 11.10 18.46 10.18
C ARG A 175 12.36 19.31 10.26
N ALA A 176 13.38 18.84 10.97
CA ALA A 176 14.66 19.53 11.07
C ALA A 176 15.35 19.66 9.71
N LEU A 177 15.40 18.56 8.92
CA LEU A 177 15.97 18.54 7.58
C LEU A 177 15.22 19.46 6.61
N LEU A 178 13.88 19.51 6.67
CA LEU A 178 13.07 20.41 5.84
C LEU A 178 13.32 21.89 6.19
N ARG A 179 13.49 22.20 7.49
CA ARG A 179 13.84 23.57 7.92
C ARG A 179 15.24 24.00 7.43
N LEU A 180 16.21 23.11 7.50
CA LEU A 180 17.56 23.35 6.99
C LEU A 180 17.62 23.48 5.47
N GLY A 181 16.72 22.80 4.75
CA GLY A 181 16.59 22.87 3.28
C GLY A 181 15.81 24.09 2.76
N GLY A 182 15.37 25.03 3.63
CA GLY A 182 14.65 26.25 3.22
C GLY A 182 13.24 26.02 2.68
N VAL A 183 12.68 24.82 2.84
CA VAL A 183 11.30 24.51 2.45
C VAL A 183 10.39 24.90 3.60
N LYS A 184 9.62 25.98 3.42
CA LYS A 184 8.51 26.32 4.33
C LYS A 184 7.47 25.22 4.23
N ALA A 185 7.14 24.63 5.38
CA ALA A 185 6.06 23.66 5.54
C ALA A 185 4.69 24.32 5.42
#